data_ea082504d09b75e31765bf06dd135c24
#
_entry.id   ea082504d09b75e31765bf06dd135c24
#
_cell.length_a   1.000
_cell.length_b   1.000
_cell.length_c   1.000
_cell.angle_alpha   90.00
_cell.angle_beta   90.00
_cell.angle_gamma   90.00
#
_symmetry.space_group_name_H-M   'P 1'
#
loop_
_entity.id
_entity.type
_entity.pdbx_description
1 polymer ?
#
loop_
_entity_poly.entity_id
_entity_poly.type
_entity_poly.pdbx_seq_one_letter_code
_entity_poly.pdbx_strand_id
1 'polypeptide(L)'
;MATEIEVHFPGDVQVEAHIRGFVISTDQPEKSGGNNSAPSPFELFTSSIATCAGYFAVKFCRARNIDTAGMSLKMAYDWDKESKRYPKMSVELTLPEGFPEKYRGAIIKAMDQCVVKKHILEAPEFEISAVYSSEAPNR
;
A
#
# COMPACT_ATOMS: atom_id res chain seq x y z
N MET A 1 0.12 3.88 -22.70
CA MET A 1 0.23 5.23 -22.10
C MET A 1 0.85 5.14 -20.72
N ALA A 2 1.78 6.04 -20.44
CA ALA A 2 2.38 6.12 -19.12
C ALA A 2 1.39 6.68 -18.11
N THR A 3 1.39 6.13 -16.91
CA THR A 3 0.71 6.72 -15.77
C THR A 3 1.66 7.74 -15.14
N GLU A 4 1.20 8.96 -14.95
CA GLU A 4 1.99 10.01 -14.34
C GLU A 4 1.49 10.31 -12.94
N ILE A 5 2.43 10.55 -12.04
CA ILE A 5 2.17 11.04 -10.70
C ILE A 5 2.93 12.36 -10.55
N GLU A 6 2.22 13.43 -10.27
CA GLU A 6 2.84 14.71 -9.94
C GLU A 6 2.99 14.83 -8.43
N VAL A 7 4.11 15.36 -8.00
CA VAL A 7 4.40 15.53 -6.58
C VAL A 7 4.52 17.01 -6.26
N HIS A 8 3.85 17.43 -5.19
CA HIS A 8 3.83 18.82 -4.73
C HIS A 8 4.38 18.91 -3.31
N PHE A 9 4.93 20.06 -2.97
CA PHE A 9 5.63 20.32 -1.70
C PHE A 9 4.91 21.46 -0.97
N PRO A 10 3.84 21.18 -0.21
CA PRO A 10 3.03 22.24 0.41
C PRO A 10 3.74 22.99 1.53
N GLY A 11 4.72 22.39 2.21
CA GLY A 11 5.48 23.05 3.26
C GLY A 11 6.11 22.06 4.21
N ASP A 12 7.07 22.51 5.01
CA ASP A 12 7.85 21.68 5.93
C ASP A 12 8.40 20.44 5.21
N VAL A 13 8.15 19.24 5.74
CA VAL A 13 8.52 17.99 5.06
C VAL A 13 7.31 17.26 4.48
N GLN A 14 6.19 17.96 4.35
CA GLN A 14 5.00 17.41 3.71
C GLN A 14 5.22 17.26 2.21
N VAL A 15 4.78 16.13 1.69
CA VAL A 15 4.88 15.83 0.27
C VAL A 15 3.56 15.18 -0.15
N GLU A 16 2.93 15.69 -1.19
CA GLU A 16 1.68 15.12 -1.68
C GLU A 16 1.78 14.65 -3.11
N ALA A 17 1.16 13.52 -3.39
CA ALA A 17 1.11 12.94 -4.72
C ALA A 17 -0.27 13.15 -5.33
N HIS A 18 -0.29 13.55 -6.59
CA HIS A 18 -1.51 13.74 -7.37
C HIS A 18 -1.58 12.68 -8.46
N ILE A 19 -2.61 11.85 -8.41
CA ILE A 19 -2.82 10.77 -9.37
C ILE A 19 -4.31 10.67 -9.73
N ARG A 20 -4.64 10.76 -11.01
CA ARG A 20 -6.01 10.62 -11.54
C ARG A 20 -7.05 11.51 -10.82
N GLY A 21 -6.67 12.71 -10.40
CA GLY A 21 -7.55 13.61 -9.65
C GLY A 21 -7.60 13.34 -8.14
N PHE A 22 -6.92 12.32 -7.66
CA PHE A 22 -6.79 12.06 -6.22
C PHE A 22 -5.54 12.70 -5.66
N VAL A 23 -5.63 13.19 -4.44
CA VAL A 23 -4.50 13.74 -3.68
C VAL A 23 -4.18 12.80 -2.52
N ILE A 24 -2.93 12.36 -2.47
CA ILE A 24 -2.42 11.52 -1.39
C ILE A 24 -1.41 12.34 -0.61
N SER A 25 -1.79 12.74 0.60
CA SER A 25 -0.93 13.55 1.46
C SER A 25 -0.01 12.67 2.28
N THR A 26 1.24 13.09 2.42
CA THR A 26 2.22 12.44 3.30
C THR A 26 2.89 13.47 4.20
N ASP A 27 3.38 13.01 5.33
CA ASP A 27 4.20 13.78 6.24
C ASP A 27 5.18 12.80 6.91
N GLN A 28 5.90 13.27 7.89
CA GLN A 28 6.76 12.44 8.71
C GLN A 28 6.34 12.57 10.18
N PRO A 29 6.62 11.57 11.02
CA PRO A 29 6.43 11.72 12.45
C PRO A 29 7.38 12.80 13.02
N GLU A 30 7.04 13.34 14.18
CA GLU A 30 7.83 14.42 14.78
C GLU A 30 9.30 14.06 14.98
N LYS A 31 9.58 12.83 15.37
CA LYS A 31 10.95 12.33 15.54
C LYS A 31 11.78 12.37 14.25
N SER A 32 11.12 12.44 13.10
CA SER A 32 11.76 12.52 11.78
C SER A 32 11.62 13.91 11.14
N GLY A 33 11.25 14.90 11.92
CA GLY A 33 11.19 16.30 11.48
C GLY A 33 9.85 16.75 10.92
N GLY A 34 8.83 15.91 10.97
CA GLY A 34 7.49 16.24 10.49
C GLY A 34 6.56 16.72 11.60
N ASN A 35 5.31 16.95 11.23
CA ASN A 35 4.24 17.37 12.14
C ASN A 35 3.23 16.25 12.41
N ASN A 36 3.51 15.06 11.92
CA ASN A 36 2.61 13.90 12.05
C ASN A 36 1.18 14.21 11.56
N SER A 37 1.07 14.99 10.50
CA SER A 37 -0.22 15.45 9.95
C SER A 37 -0.81 14.48 8.92
N ALA A 38 -0.04 13.49 8.48
CA ALA A 38 -0.45 12.48 7.50
C ALA A 38 0.45 11.26 7.62
N PRO A 39 0.07 10.11 7.04
CA PRO A 39 0.93 8.94 7.01
C PRO A 39 2.25 9.22 6.29
N SER A 40 3.30 8.52 6.69
CA SER A 40 4.57 8.57 5.96
C SER A 40 4.47 7.78 4.65
N PRO A 41 5.35 8.04 3.68
CA PRO A 41 5.40 7.23 2.46
C PRO A 41 5.55 5.73 2.71
N PHE A 42 6.33 5.34 3.71
CA PHE A 42 6.47 3.91 4.04
C PHE A 42 5.16 3.32 4.57
N GLU A 43 4.42 4.07 5.37
CA GLU A 43 3.11 3.64 5.86
C GLU A 43 2.10 3.50 4.70
N LEU A 44 2.20 4.33 3.67
CA LEU A 44 1.41 4.15 2.45
C LEU A 44 1.80 2.87 1.72
N PHE A 45 3.07 2.56 1.67
CA PHE A 45 3.57 1.31 1.07
C PHE A 45 3.01 0.09 1.80
N THR A 46 3.11 0.04 3.13
CA THR A 46 2.57 -1.08 3.92
C THR A 46 1.06 -1.15 3.83
N SER A 47 0.37 0.00 3.85
CA SER A 47 -1.08 0.06 3.67
C SER A 47 -1.51 -0.44 2.30
N SER A 48 -0.72 -0.20 1.26
CA SER A 48 -1.03 -0.69 -0.09
C SER A 48 -0.98 -2.21 -0.18
N ILE A 49 -0.06 -2.84 0.54
CA ILE A 49 0.03 -4.31 0.62
C ILE A 49 -1.24 -4.87 1.30
N ALA A 50 -1.61 -4.29 2.43
CA ALA A 50 -2.78 -4.71 3.20
C ALA A 50 -4.09 -4.50 2.42
N THR A 51 -4.27 -3.32 1.81
CA THR A 51 -5.49 -3.01 1.06
C THR A 51 -5.60 -3.83 -0.22
N CYS A 52 -4.49 -4.12 -0.88
CA CYS A 52 -4.48 -4.98 -2.06
C CYS A 52 -4.91 -6.41 -1.71
N ALA A 53 -4.37 -6.97 -0.62
CA ALA A 53 -4.80 -8.28 -0.12
C ALA A 53 -6.30 -8.28 0.23
N GLY A 54 -6.76 -7.21 0.91
CA GLY A 54 -8.16 -7.04 1.26
C GLY A 54 -9.08 -6.97 0.05
N TYR A 55 -8.66 -6.31 -1.01
CA TYR A 55 -9.42 -6.25 -2.26
C TYR A 55 -9.67 -7.66 -2.82
N PHE A 56 -8.64 -8.50 -2.86
CA PHE A 56 -8.79 -9.87 -3.37
C PHE A 56 -9.68 -10.73 -2.46
N ALA A 57 -9.65 -10.50 -1.15
CA ALA A 57 -10.57 -11.17 -0.23
C ALA A 57 -12.03 -10.78 -0.51
N VAL A 58 -12.30 -9.49 -0.69
CA VAL A 58 -13.64 -9.00 -1.03
C VAL A 58 -14.10 -9.56 -2.39
N LYS A 59 -13.23 -9.50 -3.39
CA LYS A 59 -13.53 -10.02 -4.72
C LYS A 59 -13.88 -11.51 -4.67
N PHE A 60 -13.14 -12.28 -3.89
CA PHE A 60 -13.42 -13.70 -3.69
C PHE A 60 -14.81 -13.94 -3.13
N CYS A 61 -15.17 -13.19 -2.07
CA CYS A 61 -16.48 -13.32 -1.42
C CYS A 61 -17.61 -12.89 -2.36
N ARG A 62 -17.45 -11.78 -3.06
CA ARG A 62 -18.48 -11.28 -3.98
C ARG A 62 -18.77 -12.25 -5.11
N ALA A 63 -17.75 -12.88 -5.67
CA ALA A 63 -17.93 -13.87 -6.73
C ALA A 63 -18.73 -15.11 -6.28
N ARG A 64 -18.79 -15.36 -4.99
CA ARG A 64 -19.48 -16.52 -4.39
C ARG A 64 -20.71 -16.14 -3.58
N ASN A 65 -21.13 -14.88 -3.64
CA ASN A 65 -22.25 -14.36 -2.87
C ASN A 65 -22.11 -14.62 -1.35
N ILE A 66 -20.88 -14.50 -0.85
CA ILE A 66 -20.58 -14.62 0.58
C ILE A 66 -20.64 -13.21 1.19
N ASP A 67 -21.45 -13.08 2.26
CA ASP A 67 -21.55 -11.83 3.01
C ASP A 67 -20.21 -11.55 3.72
N THR A 68 -19.70 -10.32 3.57
CA THR A 68 -18.45 -9.90 4.20
C THR A 68 -18.63 -9.26 5.57
N ALA A 69 -19.83 -9.26 6.12
CA ALA A 69 -20.10 -8.73 7.47
C ALA A 69 -19.21 -9.44 8.50
N GLY A 70 -18.48 -8.67 9.29
CA GLY A 70 -17.54 -9.20 10.28
C GLY A 70 -16.17 -9.59 9.72
N MET A 71 -15.95 -9.48 8.42
CA MET A 71 -14.63 -9.69 7.84
C MET A 71 -13.72 -8.51 8.15
N SER A 72 -12.51 -8.80 8.58
CA SER A 72 -11.49 -7.78 8.83
C SER A 72 -10.10 -8.32 8.49
N LEU A 73 -9.18 -7.43 8.25
CA LEU A 73 -7.82 -7.79 7.92
C LEU A 73 -6.86 -6.96 8.79
N LYS A 74 -5.83 -7.61 9.27
CA LYS A 74 -4.79 -6.97 10.07
C LYS A 74 -3.43 -7.33 9.49
N MET A 75 -2.56 -6.33 9.38
CA MET A 75 -1.18 -6.53 8.99
C MET A 75 -0.28 -6.06 10.12
N ALA A 76 0.73 -6.84 10.43
CA ALA A 76 1.70 -6.53 11.48
C ALA A 76 3.12 -6.72 10.97
N TYR A 77 4.02 -5.83 11.38
CA TYR A 77 5.44 -5.90 11.04
C TYR A 77 6.26 -5.20 12.12
N ASP A 78 7.43 -5.76 12.42
CA ASP A 78 8.32 -5.25 13.45
C ASP A 78 9.68 -4.89 12.88
N TRP A 79 10.24 -3.80 13.38
CA TRP A 79 11.57 -3.34 12.99
C TRP A 79 12.64 -4.24 13.63
N ASP A 80 13.53 -4.74 12.80
CA ASP A 80 14.71 -5.47 13.25
C ASP A 80 15.93 -4.55 13.26
N LYS A 81 16.48 -4.32 14.45
CA LYS A 81 17.61 -3.41 14.65
C LYS A 81 18.90 -3.91 13.99
N GLU A 82 19.06 -5.22 13.89
CA GLU A 82 20.25 -5.83 13.32
C GLU A 82 20.28 -5.69 11.81
N SER A 83 19.22 -6.11 11.13
CA SER A 83 19.11 -6.00 9.67
C SER A 83 18.70 -4.59 9.20
N LYS A 84 18.25 -3.74 10.11
CA LYS A 84 17.76 -2.37 9.83
C LYS A 84 16.63 -2.36 8.78
N ARG A 85 15.68 -3.25 8.94
CA ARG A 85 14.51 -3.36 8.06
C ARG A 85 13.38 -4.11 8.77
N TYR A 86 12.27 -4.27 8.07
CA TYR A 86 11.15 -5.10 8.48
C TYR A 86 11.25 -6.45 7.74
N PRO A 87 11.87 -7.48 8.33
CA PRO A 87 12.15 -8.73 7.61
C PRO A 87 10.91 -9.58 7.35
N LYS A 88 9.83 -9.32 8.07
CA LYS A 88 8.60 -10.09 7.95
C LYS A 88 7.39 -9.19 8.08
N MET A 89 6.43 -9.38 7.19
CA MET A 89 5.11 -8.74 7.23
C MET A 89 4.07 -9.85 7.26
N SER A 90 3.22 -9.83 8.28
CA SER A 90 2.20 -10.86 8.50
C SER A 90 0.82 -10.25 8.24
N VAL A 91 0.02 -10.93 7.42
CA VAL A 91 -1.35 -10.53 7.11
C VAL A 91 -2.29 -11.59 7.64
N GLU A 92 -3.24 -11.19 8.46
CA GLU A 92 -4.24 -12.08 9.04
C GLU A 92 -5.63 -11.61 8.64
N LEU A 93 -6.38 -12.49 8.00
CA LEU A 93 -7.78 -12.25 7.64
C LEU A 93 -8.69 -12.90 8.67
N THR A 94 -9.55 -12.11 9.29
CA THR A 94 -10.65 -12.63 10.08
C THR A 94 -11.81 -12.91 9.13
N LEU A 95 -12.17 -14.17 9.01
CA LEU A 95 -13.25 -14.60 8.13
C LEU A 95 -14.61 -14.18 8.69
N PRO A 96 -15.58 -13.84 7.83
CA PRO A 96 -16.93 -13.56 8.30
C PRO A 96 -17.55 -14.82 8.91
N GLU A 97 -18.46 -14.61 9.85
CA GLU A 97 -19.18 -15.72 10.48
C GLU A 97 -19.97 -16.49 9.42
N GLY A 98 -19.94 -17.82 9.50
CA GLY A 98 -20.59 -18.68 8.50
C GLY A 98 -19.80 -18.86 7.21
N PHE A 99 -18.57 -18.34 7.12
CA PHE A 99 -17.73 -18.56 5.95
C PHE A 99 -17.45 -20.05 5.77
N PRO A 100 -17.71 -20.61 4.55
CA PRO A 100 -17.54 -22.05 4.32
C PRO A 100 -16.08 -22.49 4.50
N GLU A 101 -15.84 -23.44 5.36
CA GLU A 101 -14.48 -23.97 5.64
C GLU A 101 -13.76 -24.47 4.39
N LYS A 102 -14.50 -25.03 3.44
CA LYS A 102 -13.93 -25.50 2.16
C LYS A 102 -13.25 -24.41 1.34
N TYR A 103 -13.58 -23.13 1.56
CA TYR A 103 -13.01 -22.00 0.84
C TYR A 103 -11.85 -21.33 1.58
N ARG A 104 -11.54 -21.74 2.79
CA ARG A 104 -10.50 -21.09 3.61
C ARG A 104 -9.13 -21.04 2.91
N GLY A 105 -8.69 -22.17 2.35
CA GLY A 105 -7.44 -22.21 1.58
C GLY A 105 -7.49 -21.39 0.31
N ALA A 106 -8.62 -21.38 -0.38
CA ALA A 106 -8.80 -20.67 -1.63
C ALA A 106 -8.77 -19.15 -1.45
N ILE A 107 -9.37 -18.61 -0.38
CA ILE A 107 -9.34 -17.17 -0.13
C ILE A 107 -7.93 -16.69 0.22
N ILE A 108 -7.15 -17.50 0.93
CA ILE A 108 -5.73 -17.21 1.23
C ILE A 108 -4.94 -17.11 -0.07
N LYS A 109 -5.14 -18.05 -0.99
CA LYS A 109 -4.50 -18.01 -2.32
C LYS A 109 -4.93 -16.79 -3.13
N ALA A 110 -6.19 -16.38 -3.03
CA ALA A 110 -6.69 -15.19 -3.71
C ALA A 110 -5.99 -13.93 -3.19
N MET A 111 -5.81 -13.81 -1.88
CA MET A 111 -5.10 -12.69 -1.27
C MET A 111 -3.63 -12.62 -1.70
N ASP A 112 -3.04 -13.75 -2.01
CA ASP A 112 -1.64 -13.85 -2.45
C ASP A 112 -1.44 -13.35 -3.90
N GLN A 113 -2.50 -13.09 -4.64
CA GLN A 113 -2.45 -12.52 -6.00
C GLN A 113 -2.21 -11.00 -6.01
N CYS A 114 -1.78 -10.43 -4.92
CA CYS A 114 -1.55 -9.00 -4.74
C CYS A 114 -0.57 -8.45 -5.79
N VAL A 115 -1.04 -7.48 -6.59
CA VAL A 115 -0.23 -6.82 -7.63
C VAL A 115 0.93 -6.06 -7.02
N VAL A 116 0.73 -5.43 -5.85
CA VAL A 116 1.78 -4.73 -5.11
C VAL A 116 2.89 -5.70 -4.73
N LYS A 117 2.53 -6.85 -4.15
CA LYS A 117 3.48 -7.90 -3.75
C LYS A 117 4.26 -8.43 -4.95
N LYS A 118 3.59 -8.62 -6.10
CA LYS A 118 4.25 -9.05 -7.32
C LYS A 118 5.39 -8.11 -7.71
N HIS A 119 5.17 -6.80 -7.60
CA HIS A 119 6.17 -5.78 -7.94
C HIS A 119 7.27 -5.64 -6.88
N ILE A 120 7.09 -6.23 -5.70
CA ILE A 120 8.15 -6.37 -4.69
C ILE A 120 9.02 -7.57 -5.04
N LEU A 121 8.42 -8.70 -5.37
CA LEU A 121 9.14 -9.94 -5.67
C LEU A 121 9.86 -9.89 -7.01
N GLU A 122 9.24 -9.25 -7.99
CA GLU A 122 9.79 -8.98 -9.31
C GLU A 122 9.95 -7.47 -9.45
N ALA A 123 10.95 -6.92 -8.76
CA ALA A 123 11.13 -5.49 -8.63
C ALA A 123 11.30 -4.80 -9.99
N PRO A 124 10.63 -3.65 -10.20
CA PRO A 124 10.83 -2.86 -11.41
C PRO A 124 12.20 -2.21 -11.40
N GLU A 125 12.69 -1.84 -12.56
CA GLU A 125 13.86 -1.01 -12.70
C GLU A 125 13.49 0.43 -12.38
N PHE A 126 14.38 1.14 -11.65
CA PHE A 126 14.17 2.54 -11.27
C PHE A 126 15.15 3.43 -11.99
N GLU A 127 14.67 4.47 -12.66
CA GLU A 127 15.45 5.54 -13.22
C GLU A 127 15.14 6.82 -12.46
N ILE A 128 16.18 7.47 -11.95
CA ILE A 128 16.04 8.74 -11.21
C ILE A 128 16.92 9.76 -11.89
N SER A 129 16.35 10.92 -12.24
CA SER A 129 17.07 12.01 -12.89
C SER A 129 16.66 13.34 -12.28
N ALA A 130 17.40 14.36 -12.60
CA ALA A 130 17.09 15.73 -12.20
C ALA A 130 17.32 16.66 -13.37
N VAL A 131 16.44 17.65 -13.53
CA VAL A 131 16.56 18.70 -14.53
C VAL A 131 16.34 20.04 -13.85
N TYR A 132 16.91 21.10 -14.42
CA TYR A 132 16.60 22.45 -13.95
C TYR A 132 15.19 22.86 -14.41
N SER A 133 14.52 23.70 -13.65
CA SER A 133 13.16 24.17 -13.99
C SER A 133 13.08 24.81 -15.38
N SER A 134 14.18 25.46 -15.83
CA SER A 134 14.29 26.04 -17.17
C SER A 134 14.31 25.00 -18.29
N GLU A 135 14.62 23.74 -17.96
CA GLU A 135 14.73 22.61 -18.91
C GLU A 135 13.49 21.72 -18.88
N ALA A 136 12.60 21.93 -17.90
CA ALA A 136 11.40 21.11 -17.75
C ALA A 136 10.39 21.46 -18.86
N PRO A 137 9.71 20.48 -19.46
CA PRO A 137 8.68 20.75 -20.46
C PRO A 137 7.49 21.48 -19.83
N ASN A 138 6.88 22.38 -20.59
CA ASN A 138 5.64 23.05 -20.17
C ASN A 138 4.53 22.01 -20.07
N ARG A 139 3.77 22.09 -18.98
CA ARG A 139 2.65 21.16 -18.70
C ARG A 139 1.33 21.91 -18.69
#